data_ca9d87e164845c1cc51412f51ced0223
#
_entry.id   ca9d87e164845c1cc51412f51ced0223
#
_cell.length_a   1.000
_cell.length_b   1.000
_cell.length_c   1.000
_cell.angle_alpha   90.00
_cell.angle_beta   90.00
_cell.angle_gamma   90.00
#
_symmetry.space_group_name_H-M   'P 1'
#
loop_
_entity.id
_entity.type
_entity.pdbx_description
1 polymer ?
#
loop_
_entity_poly.entity_id
_entity_poly.type
_entity_poly.pdbx_seq_one_letter_code
_entity_poly.pdbx_strand_id
1 'polypeptide(L)'
;MGCIGSQQELPPFSRESAMPHPAASFREMPLPAHAIAVVVTTVDDEEQARRMAGSVVEQQLAACVQIESVESLYRWDGALQAHREWRLSCKTSAAHVEDLWQALLKMHPYAVPMLYALPVASVHPPYAQWVADATGGVPRPPSTI
;
A
#
# COMPACT_ATOMS: atom_id res chain seq x y z
N MET A 1 22.00 -39.24 -15.91
CA MET A 1 21.33 -38.91 -14.65
C MET A 1 20.97 -37.44 -14.72
N GLY A 2 19.74 -37.16 -15.08
CA GLY A 2 19.27 -35.77 -15.18
C GLY A 2 19.07 -35.19 -13.80
N CYS A 3 19.85 -34.17 -13.44
CA CYS A 3 19.43 -33.26 -12.41
C CYS A 3 18.16 -32.56 -12.90
N ILE A 4 17.01 -33.02 -12.43
CA ILE A 4 15.80 -32.27 -12.56
C ILE A 4 16.01 -31.07 -11.65
N GLY A 5 16.38 -29.93 -12.26
CA GLY A 5 16.35 -28.67 -11.57
C GLY A 5 14.93 -28.46 -11.12
N SER A 6 14.66 -28.60 -9.83
CA SER A 6 13.44 -28.16 -9.24
C SER A 6 13.33 -26.67 -9.58
N GLN A 7 12.42 -26.32 -10.49
CA GLN A 7 12.01 -24.95 -10.66
C GLN A 7 11.37 -24.56 -9.33
N GLN A 8 12.14 -23.88 -8.50
CA GLN A 8 11.60 -23.28 -7.31
C GLN A 8 10.59 -22.22 -7.79
N GLU A 9 9.32 -22.52 -7.61
CA GLU A 9 8.30 -21.53 -7.78
C GLU A 9 8.62 -20.36 -6.86
N LEU A 10 8.77 -19.19 -7.46
CA LEU A 10 9.03 -17.96 -6.72
C LEU A 10 7.84 -17.62 -5.83
N PRO A 11 8.09 -17.11 -4.61
CA PRO A 11 7.00 -16.69 -3.73
C PRO A 11 6.12 -15.64 -4.43
N PRO A 12 4.81 -15.60 -4.15
CA PRO A 12 3.89 -14.65 -4.76
C PRO A 12 4.26 -13.19 -4.53
N PHE A 13 5.13 -12.96 -3.53
CA PHE A 13 5.63 -11.64 -3.16
C PHE A 13 6.95 -11.27 -3.85
N SER A 14 7.44 -12.08 -4.79
CA SER A 14 8.66 -11.76 -5.52
C SER A 14 8.35 -10.98 -6.79
N ARG A 15 9.30 -10.12 -7.20
CA ARG A 15 9.17 -9.34 -8.44
C ARG A 15 9.10 -10.21 -9.69
N GLU A 16 9.79 -11.33 -9.66
CA GLU A 16 9.90 -12.22 -10.81
C GLU A 16 8.63 -13.03 -11.08
N SER A 17 7.73 -13.09 -10.10
CA SER A 17 6.42 -13.71 -10.27
C SER A 17 5.33 -12.73 -10.65
N ALA A 18 5.67 -11.53 -11.09
CA ALA A 18 4.71 -10.50 -11.46
C ALA A 18 3.95 -10.89 -12.73
N MET A 19 2.81 -11.52 -12.55
CA MET A 19 1.78 -11.68 -13.58
C MET A 19 0.81 -10.50 -13.48
N PRO A 20 0.18 -10.08 -14.60
CA PRO A 20 -0.82 -9.02 -14.52
C PRO A 20 -1.91 -9.42 -13.52
N HIS A 21 -2.18 -8.55 -12.56
CA HIS A 21 -3.21 -8.80 -11.55
C HIS A 21 -4.57 -8.91 -12.22
N PRO A 22 -5.34 -9.98 -11.95
CA PRO A 22 -6.76 -9.90 -12.23
C PRO A 22 -7.30 -8.72 -11.39
N ALA A 23 -8.20 -7.93 -11.95
CA ALA A 23 -8.85 -6.85 -11.22
C ALA A 23 -9.45 -7.41 -9.94
N ALA A 24 -8.74 -7.25 -8.83
CA ALA A 24 -9.24 -7.65 -7.52
C ALA A 24 -10.39 -6.73 -7.17
N SER A 25 -11.57 -7.30 -6.94
CA SER A 25 -12.71 -6.51 -6.52
C SER A 25 -12.42 -5.88 -5.16
N PHE A 26 -12.38 -4.56 -5.14
CA PHE A 26 -12.32 -3.81 -3.89
C PHE A 26 -13.62 -4.07 -3.11
N ARG A 27 -13.49 -4.54 -1.87
CA ARG A 27 -14.63 -4.62 -0.98
C ARG A 27 -14.71 -3.30 -0.23
N GLU A 28 -15.72 -2.53 -0.56
CA GLU A 28 -15.96 -1.26 0.09
C GLU A 28 -16.17 -1.45 1.60
N MET A 29 -15.42 -0.69 2.39
CA MET A 29 -15.64 -0.59 3.83
C MET A 29 -16.71 0.45 4.08
N PRO A 30 -17.74 0.15 4.89
CA PRO A 30 -18.69 1.18 5.30
C PRO A 30 -18.01 2.13 6.27
N LEU A 31 -17.53 3.27 5.77
CA LEU A 31 -16.89 4.32 6.56
C LEU A 31 -17.78 5.57 6.60
N PRO A 32 -17.87 6.25 7.77
CA PRO A 32 -18.50 7.56 7.84
C PRO A 32 -17.80 8.55 6.91
N ALA A 33 -18.54 9.53 6.37
CA ALA A 33 -18.02 10.50 5.39
C ALA A 33 -16.79 11.29 5.87
N HIS A 34 -16.59 11.42 7.18
CA HIS A 34 -15.48 12.15 7.79
C HIS A 34 -14.39 11.22 8.33
N ALA A 35 -14.50 9.91 8.08
CA ALA A 35 -13.53 8.95 8.55
C ALA A 35 -12.23 9.03 7.72
N ILE A 36 -11.15 8.68 8.38
CA ILE A 36 -9.89 8.40 7.71
C ILE A 36 -9.63 6.89 7.73
N ALA A 37 -8.83 6.43 6.79
CA ALA A 37 -8.40 5.05 6.70
C ALA A 37 -6.90 4.98 6.48
N VAL A 38 -6.31 3.84 6.79
CA VAL A 38 -4.91 3.54 6.50
C VAL A 38 -4.89 2.38 5.51
N VAL A 39 -4.30 2.60 4.35
CA VAL A 39 -4.05 1.55 3.36
C VAL A 39 -2.61 1.12 3.50
N VAL A 40 -2.40 -0.17 3.68
CA VAL A 40 -1.08 -0.74 4.02
C VAL A 40 -0.64 -1.70 2.92
N THR A 41 0.61 -1.58 2.52
CA THR A 41 1.27 -2.51 1.61
C THR A 41 2.76 -2.66 1.98
N THR A 42 3.39 -3.71 1.46
CA THR A 42 4.84 -3.91 1.60
C THR A 42 5.48 -4.16 0.24
N VAL A 43 6.71 -3.71 0.08
CA VAL A 43 7.55 -3.98 -1.09
C VAL A 43 8.97 -4.34 -0.64
N ASP A 44 9.73 -5.02 -1.48
CA ASP A 44 11.05 -5.54 -1.15
C ASP A 44 12.21 -4.58 -1.43
N ASP A 45 11.92 -3.39 -1.93
CA ASP A 45 12.91 -2.41 -2.37
C ASP A 45 12.55 -1.03 -1.82
N GLU A 46 13.48 -0.42 -1.09
CA GLU A 46 13.28 0.90 -0.47
C GLU A 46 13.01 1.99 -1.51
N GLU A 47 13.73 1.98 -2.63
CA GLU A 47 13.54 2.97 -3.68
C GLU A 47 12.16 2.87 -4.30
N GLN A 48 11.68 1.66 -4.54
CA GLN A 48 10.31 1.42 -5.00
C GLN A 48 9.28 1.93 -3.99
N ALA A 49 9.50 1.67 -2.70
CA ALA A 49 8.63 2.17 -1.64
C ALA A 49 8.54 3.70 -1.66
N ARG A 50 9.67 4.37 -1.80
CA ARG A 50 9.73 5.84 -1.86
C ARG A 50 9.03 6.40 -3.10
N ARG A 51 9.19 5.76 -4.25
CA ARG A 51 8.50 6.17 -5.49
C ARG A 51 6.98 6.02 -5.35
N MET A 52 6.53 4.90 -4.82
CA MET A 52 5.09 4.65 -4.60
C MET A 52 4.51 5.67 -3.62
N ALA A 53 5.19 5.89 -2.50
CA ALA A 53 4.76 6.86 -1.49
C ALA A 53 4.68 8.29 -2.06
N GLY A 54 5.71 8.72 -2.75
CA GLY A 54 5.74 10.05 -3.37
C GLY A 54 4.65 10.22 -4.41
N SER A 55 4.41 9.20 -5.22
CA SER A 55 3.38 9.24 -6.27
C SER A 55 1.97 9.43 -5.70
N VAL A 56 1.60 8.65 -4.69
CA VAL A 56 0.24 8.73 -4.13
C VAL A 56 0.01 10.02 -3.34
N VAL A 57 1.05 10.56 -2.73
CA VAL A 57 0.95 11.87 -2.07
C VAL A 57 0.82 13.00 -3.10
N GLU A 58 1.64 12.99 -4.14
CA GLU A 58 1.57 13.98 -5.22
C GLU A 58 0.23 13.98 -5.93
N GLN A 59 -0.34 12.80 -6.16
CA GLN A 59 -1.66 12.66 -6.76
C GLN A 59 -2.81 12.98 -5.81
N GLN A 60 -2.52 13.37 -4.57
CA GLN A 60 -3.52 13.65 -3.54
C GLN A 60 -4.44 12.47 -3.21
N LEU A 61 -3.96 11.26 -3.41
CA LEU A 61 -4.64 10.02 -3.04
C LEU A 61 -4.38 9.63 -1.59
N ALA A 62 -3.24 10.05 -1.06
CA ALA A 62 -2.89 9.91 0.34
C ALA A 62 -2.41 11.26 0.88
N ALA A 63 -2.80 11.57 2.10
CA ALA A 63 -2.33 12.78 2.78
C ALA A 63 -0.91 12.63 3.29
N CYS A 64 -0.56 11.43 3.71
CA CYS A 64 0.71 11.12 4.33
C CYS A 64 1.00 9.63 4.11
N VAL A 65 2.25 9.31 3.83
CA VAL A 65 2.73 7.92 3.80
C VAL A 65 3.91 7.79 4.73
N GLN A 66 3.83 6.85 5.64
CA GLN A 66 4.96 6.48 6.48
C GLN A 66 5.58 5.20 5.95
N ILE A 67 6.90 5.19 5.88
CA ILE A 67 7.69 4.06 5.38
C ILE A 67 8.54 3.55 6.53
N GLU A 68 8.47 2.25 6.76
CA GLU A 68 9.30 1.59 7.77
C GLU A 68 9.88 0.29 7.23
N SER A 69 11.09 -0.04 7.65
CA SER A 69 11.73 -1.31 7.35
C SER A 69 11.17 -2.36 8.30
N VAL A 70 10.72 -3.48 7.75
CA VAL A 70 10.16 -4.60 8.51
C VAL A 70 10.81 -5.90 8.07
N GLU A 71 10.88 -6.86 8.98
CA GLU A 71 11.24 -8.23 8.65
C GLU A 71 9.95 -9.05 8.55
N SER A 72 9.76 -9.72 7.41
CA SER A 72 8.59 -10.54 7.15
C SER A 72 8.99 -12.00 7.15
N LEU A 73 8.33 -12.80 7.99
CA LEU A 73 8.50 -14.23 8.03
C LEU A 73 7.19 -14.87 7.57
N TYR A 74 7.30 -15.81 6.63
CA TYR A 74 6.13 -16.49 6.10
C TYR A 74 6.52 -17.88 5.59
N ARG A 75 5.53 -18.73 5.42
CA ARG A 75 5.74 -20.05 4.85
C ARG A 75 5.42 -20.04 3.36
N TRP A 76 6.35 -20.52 2.57
CA TRP A 76 6.18 -20.70 1.13
C TRP A 76 6.81 -22.02 0.70
N ASP A 77 6.06 -22.79 -0.08
CA ASP A 77 6.50 -24.08 -0.61
C ASP A 77 7.10 -25.02 0.47
N GLY A 78 6.40 -25.09 1.61
CA GLY A 78 6.78 -25.93 2.74
C GLY A 78 7.97 -25.44 3.56
N ALA A 79 8.56 -24.31 3.24
CA ALA A 79 9.72 -23.74 3.93
C ALA A 79 9.43 -22.39 4.56
N LEU A 80 10.12 -22.09 5.66
CA LEU A 80 10.09 -20.78 6.28
C LEU A 80 10.95 -19.83 5.46
N GLN A 81 10.35 -18.71 5.08
CA GLN A 81 11.02 -17.62 4.37
C GLN A 81 11.17 -16.43 5.30
N ALA A 82 12.27 -15.69 5.15
CA ALA A 82 12.50 -14.44 5.86
C ALA A 82 12.96 -13.39 4.84
N HIS A 83 12.26 -12.28 4.80
CA HIS A 83 12.54 -11.17 3.91
C HIS A 83 12.56 -9.85 4.64
N ARG A 84 13.47 -8.95 4.24
CA ARG A 84 13.35 -7.54 4.58
C ARG A 84 12.40 -6.88 3.58
N GLU A 85 11.43 -6.16 4.11
CA GLU A 85 10.49 -5.38 3.32
C GLU A 85 10.38 -3.96 3.85
N TRP A 86 9.78 -3.08 3.06
CA TRP A 86 9.40 -1.73 3.47
C TRP A 86 7.88 -1.65 3.47
N ARG A 87 7.34 -1.30 4.63
CA ARG A 87 5.91 -1.16 4.81
C ARG A 87 5.51 0.29 4.61
N LEU A 88 4.54 0.51 3.73
CA LEU A 88 3.91 1.79 3.49
C LEU A 88 2.58 1.82 4.22
N SER A 89 2.40 2.82 5.09
CA SER A 89 1.14 3.10 5.76
C SER A 89 0.61 4.42 5.23
N CYS A 90 -0.39 4.34 4.35
CA CYS A 90 -0.93 5.47 3.62
C CYS A 90 -2.21 5.97 4.29
N LYS A 91 -2.18 7.20 4.83
CA LYS A 91 -3.35 7.82 5.45
C LYS A 91 -4.15 8.55 4.39
N THR A 92 -5.43 8.26 4.32
CA THR A 92 -6.33 8.89 3.35
C THR A 92 -7.73 9.09 3.94
N SER A 93 -8.53 9.89 3.25
CA SER A 93 -9.95 10.06 3.58
C SER A 93 -10.77 8.89 3.04
N ALA A 94 -11.91 8.63 3.66
CA ALA A 94 -12.81 7.56 3.25
C ALA A 94 -13.17 7.61 1.76
N ALA A 95 -13.36 8.81 1.23
CA ALA A 95 -13.72 9.01 -0.18
C ALA A 95 -12.63 8.60 -1.17
N HIS A 96 -11.38 8.49 -0.74
CA HIS A 96 -10.23 8.22 -1.61
C HIS A 96 -9.59 6.85 -1.40
N VAL A 97 -10.14 6.02 -0.52
CA VAL A 97 -9.61 4.68 -0.22
C VAL A 97 -9.53 3.83 -1.49
N GLU A 98 -10.61 3.77 -2.27
CA GLU A 98 -10.64 2.97 -3.48
C GLU A 98 -9.63 3.43 -4.53
N ASP A 99 -9.57 4.73 -4.79
CA ASP A 99 -8.63 5.30 -5.76
C ASP A 99 -7.17 5.05 -5.34
N LEU A 100 -6.88 5.22 -4.06
CA LEU A 100 -5.56 4.90 -3.50
C LEU A 100 -5.23 3.41 -3.65
N TRP A 101 -6.19 2.55 -3.33
CA TRP A 101 -6.06 1.10 -3.48
C TRP A 101 -5.68 0.72 -4.91
N GLN A 102 -6.41 1.23 -5.88
CA GLN A 102 -6.17 0.93 -7.29
C GLN A 102 -4.82 1.48 -7.76
N ALA A 103 -4.42 2.66 -7.31
CA ALA A 103 -3.13 3.25 -7.64
C ALA A 103 -1.96 2.42 -7.09
N LEU A 104 -2.04 1.98 -5.84
CA LEU A 104 -1.03 1.13 -5.23
C LEU A 104 -0.93 -0.23 -5.95
N LEU A 105 -2.08 -0.80 -6.27
CA LEU A 105 -2.13 -2.09 -6.97
C LEU A 105 -1.48 -2.00 -8.35
N LYS A 106 -1.71 -0.93 -9.08
CA LYS A 106 -1.12 -0.69 -10.40
C LYS A 106 0.40 -0.57 -10.36
N MET A 107 0.94 0.06 -9.32
CA MET A 107 2.38 0.26 -9.17
C MET A 107 3.09 -0.93 -8.53
N HIS A 108 2.35 -1.87 -7.97
CA HIS A 108 2.92 -2.93 -7.16
C HIS A 108 3.69 -3.95 -8.02
N PRO A 109 4.95 -4.28 -7.66
CA PRO A 109 5.78 -5.22 -8.43
C PRO A 109 5.45 -6.69 -8.18
N TYR A 110 4.65 -7.01 -7.14
CA TYR A 110 4.35 -8.39 -6.79
C TYR A 110 3.12 -8.92 -7.56
N ALA A 111 3.10 -10.23 -7.81
CA ALA A 111 1.94 -10.90 -8.38
C ALA A 111 0.76 -10.91 -7.40
N VAL A 112 1.04 -11.15 -6.12
CA VAL A 112 0.04 -11.14 -5.05
C VAL A 112 0.56 -10.22 -3.93
N PRO A 113 0.26 -8.92 -4.02
CA PRO A 113 0.72 -7.99 -2.99
C PRO A 113 -0.06 -8.14 -1.69
N MET A 114 0.63 -7.92 -0.57
CA MET A 114 -0.06 -7.61 0.68
C MET A 114 -0.68 -6.22 0.52
N LEU A 115 -1.96 -6.15 0.61
CA LEU A 115 -2.70 -4.89 0.49
C LEU A 115 -3.98 -4.99 1.31
N TYR A 116 -4.13 -4.11 2.28
CA TYR A 116 -5.35 -4.02 3.07
C TYR A 116 -5.60 -2.59 3.53
N ALA A 117 -6.84 -2.32 3.92
CA ALA A 117 -7.23 -1.03 4.46
C ALA A 117 -7.83 -1.23 5.85
N LEU A 118 -7.45 -0.33 6.75
CA LEU A 118 -7.92 -0.31 8.13
C LEU A 118 -8.71 0.97 8.37
N PRO A 119 -9.96 0.87 8.90
CA PRO A 119 -10.67 2.04 9.37
C PRO A 119 -10.02 2.56 10.65
N VAL A 120 -9.92 3.87 10.79
CA VAL A 120 -9.45 4.50 12.02
C VAL A 120 -10.66 4.82 12.89
N ALA A 121 -10.77 4.14 14.02
CA ALA A 121 -11.94 4.23 14.90
C ALA A 121 -12.09 5.60 15.58
N SER A 122 -10.98 6.24 15.92
CA SER A 122 -10.95 7.57 16.55
C SER A 122 -9.79 8.37 15.99
N VAL A 123 -10.04 9.61 15.68
CA VAL A 123 -9.05 10.50 15.11
C VAL A 123 -9.19 11.89 15.72
N HIS A 124 -8.07 12.55 15.97
CA HIS A 124 -8.05 13.93 16.39
C HIS A 124 -8.70 14.82 15.29
N PRO A 125 -9.78 15.55 15.56
CA PRO A 125 -10.54 16.25 14.53
C PRO A 125 -9.72 17.17 13.63
N PRO A 126 -8.76 17.97 14.15
CA PRO A 126 -7.90 18.79 13.28
C PRO A 126 -7.06 17.97 12.32
N TYR A 127 -6.61 16.77 12.74
CA TYR A 127 -5.85 15.86 11.87
C TYR A 127 -6.75 15.26 10.78
N ALA A 128 -7.97 14.86 11.12
CA ALA A 128 -8.93 14.38 10.13
C ALA A 128 -9.24 15.43 9.07
N GLN A 129 -9.37 16.68 9.48
CA GLN A 129 -9.58 17.79 8.55
C GLN A 129 -8.37 18.00 7.65
N TRP A 130 -7.17 17.92 8.21
CA TRP A 130 -5.95 18.02 7.41
C TRP A 130 -5.85 16.90 6.36
N VAL A 131 -6.18 15.68 6.73
CA VAL A 131 -6.20 14.54 5.80
C VAL A 131 -7.23 14.78 4.69
N ALA A 132 -8.43 15.26 5.03
CA ALA A 132 -9.46 15.56 4.05
C ALA A 132 -9.02 16.67 3.08
N ASP A 133 -8.39 17.72 3.59
CA ASP A 133 -7.89 18.83 2.77
C ASP A 133 -6.74 18.41 1.85
N ALA A 134 -5.93 17.47 2.27
CA ALA A 134 -4.76 16.97 1.53
C ALA A 134 -5.11 15.92 0.47
N THR A 135 -6.33 15.40 0.46
CA THR A 135 -6.78 14.38 -0.48
C THR A 135 -7.93 14.87 -1.35
N GLY A 136 -7.77 14.76 -2.68
CA GLY A 136 -8.83 15.04 -3.66
C GLY A 136 -9.32 16.48 -3.73
N GLY A 137 -8.66 17.42 -3.08
CA GLY A 137 -8.99 18.82 -3.12
C GLY A 137 -8.20 19.61 -4.17
N VAL A 138 -8.66 20.83 -4.46
CA VAL A 138 -7.84 21.82 -5.16
C VAL A 138 -6.61 22.10 -4.28
N PRO A 139 -5.38 22.10 -4.84
CA PRO A 139 -4.19 22.38 -4.07
C PRO A 139 -4.33 23.65 -3.27
N ARG A 140 -4.34 23.55 -1.96
CA ARG A 140 -4.29 24.71 -1.09
C ARG A 140 -2.89 25.29 -1.16
N PRO A 141 -2.73 26.62 -1.30
CA PRO A 141 -1.41 27.20 -1.16
C PRO A 141 -0.84 26.86 0.22
N PRO A 142 0.50 26.64 0.33
CA PRO A 142 1.12 26.27 1.59
C PRO A 142 0.74 27.30 2.65
N SER A 143 0.16 26.80 3.75
CA SER A 143 -0.09 27.65 4.90
C SER A 143 1.25 28.11 5.43
N THR A 144 1.54 29.39 5.29
CA THR A 144 2.62 30.03 6.02
C THR A 144 2.25 30.01 7.50
N ILE A 145 2.89 29.12 8.22
CA ILE A 145 2.90 29.22 9.67
C ILE A 145 3.96 30.24 10.07
#